data_b444c8bb73758893c2a3d48fcd4dc6a3
#
_entry.id   b444c8bb73758893c2a3d48fcd4dc6a3
#
_cell.length_a   1.000
_cell.length_b   1.000
_cell.length_c   1.000
_cell.angle_alpha   90.00
_cell.angle_beta   90.00
_cell.angle_gamma   90.00
#
_symmetry.space_group_name_H-M   'P 1'
#
loop_
_entity.id
_entity.type
_entity.pdbx_description
1 polymer ?
#
loop_
_entity_poly.entity_id
_entity_poly.type
_entity_poly.pdbx_seq_one_letter_code
_entity_poly.pdbx_strand_id
1 'polypeptide(L)'
;QAIISVIGSDMSRFPTDRHISSWAGLCPGDNESAKKRKSGKTRKGNALLRTTLITCAHAAVKNKKSYFYAQYMRISAHRGPKRAYVAVAHSMLISIYHILKDGVIFKDLGADYYNQFNKERKINAYLKKLKALGWEVPVVAA
;
A
#
# COMPACT_ATOMS: atom_id res chain seq x y z
N GLN A 1 -10.21 -18.24 -4.84
CA GLN A 1 -9.75 -19.47 -5.52
C GLN A 1 -8.64 -19.18 -6.55
N ALA A 2 -8.84 -18.28 -7.53
CA ALA A 2 -7.86 -18.02 -8.60
C ALA A 2 -6.45 -17.62 -8.11
N ILE A 3 -6.33 -16.88 -7.00
CA ILE A 3 -5.02 -16.50 -6.44
C ILE A 3 -4.34 -17.75 -5.86
N ILE A 4 -5.04 -18.54 -5.04
CA ILE A 4 -4.48 -19.74 -4.40
C ILE A 4 -4.11 -20.80 -5.45
N SER A 5 -4.88 -20.94 -6.55
CA SER A 5 -4.53 -21.88 -7.62
C SER A 5 -3.20 -21.53 -8.32
N VAL A 6 -2.81 -20.24 -8.32
CA VAL A 6 -1.56 -19.78 -8.94
C VAL A 6 -0.36 -19.86 -7.99
N ILE A 7 -0.56 -19.44 -6.71
CA ILE A 7 0.53 -19.37 -5.73
C ILE A 7 0.69 -20.67 -4.93
N GLY A 8 -0.35 -21.50 -4.85
CA GLY A 8 -0.44 -22.63 -3.95
C GLY A 8 -0.77 -22.21 -2.50
N SER A 9 -1.00 -23.19 -1.65
CA SER A 9 -1.17 -22.97 -0.20
C SER A 9 0.16 -23.05 0.56
N ASP A 10 1.16 -23.69 -0.01
CA ASP A 10 2.49 -23.85 0.58
C ASP A 10 3.36 -22.63 0.26
N MET A 11 3.66 -21.85 1.28
CA MET A 11 4.49 -20.64 1.20
C MET A 11 6.00 -20.93 1.37
N SER A 12 6.41 -22.17 1.55
CA SER A 12 7.84 -22.54 1.64
C SER A 12 8.63 -22.15 0.38
N ARG A 13 7.97 -22.11 -0.78
CA ARG A 13 8.52 -21.64 -2.06
C ARG A 13 8.93 -20.16 -2.05
N PHE A 14 8.39 -19.39 -1.14
CA PHE A 14 8.68 -17.96 -1.03
C PHE A 14 9.23 -17.64 0.37
N PRO A 15 10.55 -17.51 0.52
CA PRO A 15 11.17 -17.25 1.82
C PRO A 15 10.60 -16.00 2.53
N THR A 16 10.28 -14.95 1.78
CA THR A 16 9.69 -13.72 2.30
C THR A 16 8.58 -13.16 1.39
N ASP A 17 7.79 -12.25 1.93
CA ASP A 17 6.78 -11.45 1.21
C ASP A 17 7.36 -10.69 0.00
N ARG A 18 8.65 -10.29 0.07
CA ARG A 18 9.36 -9.64 -1.03
C ARG A 18 9.56 -10.57 -2.22
N HIS A 19 9.85 -11.85 -1.96
CA HIS A 19 10.04 -12.85 -3.02
C HIS A 19 8.74 -13.07 -3.80
N ILE A 20 7.62 -13.32 -3.14
CA ILE A 20 6.34 -13.50 -3.82
C ILE A 20 5.89 -12.22 -4.55
N SER A 21 6.12 -11.04 -3.96
CA SER A 21 5.77 -9.76 -4.58
C SER A 21 6.62 -9.46 -5.82
N SER A 22 7.89 -9.84 -5.81
CA SER A 22 8.79 -9.73 -6.96
C SER A 22 8.38 -10.72 -8.06
N TRP A 23 8.09 -11.96 -7.71
CA TRP A 23 7.61 -12.99 -8.63
C TRP A 23 6.28 -12.61 -9.28
N ALA A 24 5.37 -11.99 -8.54
CA ALA A 24 4.11 -11.48 -9.06
C ALA A 24 4.29 -10.23 -9.96
N GLY A 25 5.47 -9.61 -9.99
CA GLY A 25 5.73 -8.39 -10.74
C GLY A 25 5.04 -7.15 -10.17
N LEU A 26 4.77 -7.12 -8.86
CA LEU A 26 4.14 -5.99 -8.17
C LEU A 26 5.15 -5.08 -7.48
N CYS A 27 6.40 -5.51 -7.32
CA CYS A 27 7.46 -4.67 -6.80
C CYS A 27 7.94 -3.65 -7.84
N PRO A 28 8.29 -2.42 -7.43
CA PRO A 28 8.99 -1.50 -8.30
C PRO A 28 10.35 -2.10 -8.70
N GLY A 29 10.74 -1.88 -9.94
CA GLY A 29 12.09 -2.26 -10.40
C GLY A 29 13.13 -1.40 -9.72
N ASP A 30 14.24 -2.02 -9.33
CA ASP A 30 15.39 -1.32 -8.75
C ASP A 30 16.33 -0.91 -9.89
N ASN A 31 15.99 0.19 -10.54
CA ASN A 31 16.77 0.78 -11.64
C ASN A 31 17.51 2.02 -11.13
N GLU A 32 18.43 1.79 -10.23
CA GLU A 32 19.33 2.84 -9.74
C GLU A 32 20.73 2.62 -10.31
N SER A 33 21.31 3.63 -10.95
CA SER A 33 22.67 3.64 -11.43
C SER A 33 23.30 4.97 -11.10
N ALA A 34 24.46 4.96 -10.47
CA ALA A 34 25.23 6.16 -10.09
C ALA A 34 24.38 7.18 -9.29
N LYS A 35 23.61 6.72 -8.29
CA LYS A 35 22.68 7.53 -7.46
C LYS A 35 21.52 8.20 -8.23
N LYS A 36 21.34 7.89 -9.53
CA LYS A 36 20.20 8.36 -10.31
C LYS A 36 19.18 7.26 -10.48
N ARG A 37 17.97 7.48 -9.94
CA ARG A 37 16.83 6.58 -10.10
C ARG A 37 16.23 6.76 -11.49
N LYS A 38 16.41 5.77 -12.38
CA LYS A 38 15.98 5.85 -13.78
C LYS A 38 14.49 5.56 -13.97
N SER A 39 13.91 4.58 -13.27
CA SER A 39 12.50 4.22 -13.44
C SER A 39 11.97 3.43 -12.23
N GLY A 40 10.77 3.77 -11.78
CA GLY A 40 9.99 2.99 -10.81
C GLY A 40 9.00 2.02 -11.44
N LYS A 41 9.20 1.65 -12.74
CA LYS A 41 8.34 0.68 -13.44
C LYS A 41 8.52 -0.70 -12.80
N THR A 42 7.40 -1.39 -12.55
CA THR A 42 7.42 -2.76 -12.04
C THR A 42 8.03 -3.71 -13.07
N ARG A 43 8.73 -4.75 -12.58
CA ARG A 43 9.27 -5.82 -13.42
C ARG A 43 8.15 -6.67 -14.02
N LYS A 44 8.47 -7.41 -15.08
CA LYS A 44 7.59 -8.48 -15.59
C LYS A 44 7.52 -9.59 -14.53
N GLY A 45 6.34 -10.13 -14.30
CA GLY A 45 6.08 -11.22 -13.35
C GLY A 45 4.94 -12.10 -13.85
N ASN A 46 4.34 -12.89 -12.97
CA ASN A 46 3.19 -13.72 -13.32
C ASN A 46 2.00 -12.84 -13.73
N ALA A 47 1.70 -12.83 -15.04
CA ALA A 47 0.67 -11.95 -15.62
C ALA A 47 -0.73 -12.25 -15.07
N LEU A 48 -1.07 -13.54 -14.90
CA LEU A 48 -2.38 -13.95 -14.39
C LEU A 48 -2.59 -13.47 -12.96
N LEU A 49 -1.63 -13.75 -12.06
CA LEU A 49 -1.69 -13.32 -10.67
C LEU A 49 -1.77 -11.79 -10.56
N ARG A 50 -0.93 -11.10 -11.32
CA ARG A 50 -0.91 -9.64 -11.34
C ARG A 50 -2.26 -9.05 -11.76
N THR A 51 -2.84 -9.54 -12.86
CA THR A 51 -4.13 -9.05 -13.37
C THR A 51 -5.24 -9.34 -12.36
N THR A 52 -5.28 -10.55 -11.81
CA THR A 52 -6.26 -10.93 -10.80
C THR A 52 -6.19 -10.02 -9.56
N LEU A 53 -4.98 -9.77 -9.05
CA LEU A 53 -4.79 -8.89 -7.87
C LEU A 53 -5.16 -7.44 -8.15
N ILE A 54 -4.87 -6.92 -9.35
CA ILE A 54 -5.28 -5.57 -9.74
C ILE A 54 -6.82 -5.49 -9.83
N THR A 55 -7.48 -6.50 -10.39
CA THR A 55 -8.95 -6.57 -10.43
C THR A 55 -9.53 -6.61 -9.01
N CYS A 56 -8.95 -7.41 -8.11
CA CYS A 56 -9.35 -7.42 -6.70
C CYS A 56 -9.12 -6.05 -6.03
N ALA A 57 -8.03 -5.36 -6.34
CA ALA A 57 -7.76 -4.03 -5.81
C ALA A 57 -8.81 -3.00 -6.28
N HIS A 58 -9.24 -3.06 -7.55
CA HIS A 58 -10.35 -2.24 -8.03
C HIS A 58 -11.65 -2.48 -7.26
N ALA A 59 -11.95 -3.72 -6.91
CA ALA A 59 -13.12 -4.06 -6.10
C ALA A 59 -12.96 -3.60 -4.64
N ALA A 60 -11.81 -3.84 -4.02
CA ALA A 60 -11.53 -3.49 -2.62
C ALA A 60 -11.60 -1.98 -2.36
N VAL A 61 -11.15 -1.17 -3.30
CA VAL A 61 -11.16 0.29 -3.21
C VAL A 61 -12.58 0.88 -3.21
N LYS A 62 -13.59 0.13 -3.65
CA LYS A 62 -14.99 0.59 -3.56
C LYS A 62 -15.48 0.68 -2.11
N ASN A 63 -14.92 -0.07 -1.19
CA ASN A 63 -15.23 0.04 0.23
C ASN A 63 -14.49 1.23 0.86
N LYS A 64 -15.17 2.37 0.95
CA LYS A 64 -14.63 3.63 1.48
C LYS A 64 -14.19 3.57 2.95
N LYS A 65 -14.64 2.57 3.70
CA LYS A 65 -14.29 2.37 5.12
C LYS A 65 -13.02 1.53 5.32
N SER A 66 -12.44 0.98 4.25
CA SER A 66 -11.29 0.08 4.32
C SER A 66 -9.95 0.80 4.28
N TYR A 67 -8.92 0.15 4.84
CA TYR A 67 -7.52 0.53 4.70
C TYR A 67 -7.09 0.65 3.23
N PHE A 68 -7.54 -0.26 2.36
CA PHE A 68 -7.17 -0.26 0.94
C PHE A 68 -7.70 0.98 0.19
N TYR A 69 -8.89 1.46 0.55
CA TYR A 69 -9.39 2.74 0.03
C TYR A 69 -8.52 3.90 0.48
N ALA A 70 -8.17 3.98 1.77
CA ALA A 70 -7.32 5.04 2.30
C ALA A 70 -5.93 5.03 1.65
N GLN A 71 -5.34 3.86 1.45
CA GLN A 71 -4.08 3.68 0.74
C GLN A 71 -4.17 4.18 -0.70
N TYR A 72 -5.23 3.78 -1.42
CA TYR A 72 -5.48 4.22 -2.79
C TYR A 72 -5.57 5.74 -2.88
N MET A 73 -6.41 6.37 -2.07
CA MET A 73 -6.61 7.82 -2.07
C MET A 73 -5.30 8.56 -1.83
N ARG A 74 -4.52 8.12 -0.84
CA ARG A 74 -3.22 8.71 -0.52
C ARG A 74 -2.23 8.62 -1.67
N ILE A 75 -2.14 7.47 -2.34
CA ILE A 75 -1.15 7.26 -3.41
C ILE A 75 -1.63 7.91 -4.71
N SER A 76 -2.92 7.82 -5.03
CA SER A 76 -3.47 8.37 -6.28
C SER A 76 -3.32 9.88 -6.38
N ALA A 77 -3.41 10.59 -5.25
CA ALA A 77 -3.21 12.04 -5.19
C ALA A 77 -1.81 12.50 -5.67
N HIS A 78 -0.78 11.67 -5.52
CA HIS A 78 0.62 12.04 -5.85
C HIS A 78 1.23 11.25 -7.01
N ARG A 79 0.73 10.03 -7.26
CA ARG A 79 1.33 9.09 -8.22
C ARG A 79 0.37 8.65 -9.33
N GLY A 80 -0.89 9.10 -9.24
CA GLY A 80 -1.95 8.76 -10.16
C GLY A 80 -2.60 7.39 -9.89
N PRO A 81 -3.81 7.15 -10.45
CA PRO A 81 -4.65 6.01 -10.12
C PRO A 81 -4.02 4.66 -10.50
N LYS A 82 -3.38 4.56 -11.66
CA LYS A 82 -2.78 3.29 -12.12
C LYS A 82 -1.73 2.75 -11.14
N ARG A 83 -0.86 3.63 -10.62
CA ARG A 83 0.16 3.26 -9.63
C ARG A 83 -0.45 2.95 -8.27
N ALA A 84 -1.52 3.64 -7.90
CA ALA A 84 -2.25 3.39 -6.66
C ALA A 84 -2.87 2.00 -6.62
N TYR A 85 -3.51 1.55 -7.71
CA TYR A 85 -4.03 0.18 -7.80
C TYR A 85 -2.95 -0.89 -7.69
N VAL A 86 -1.80 -0.67 -8.33
CA VAL A 86 -0.67 -1.61 -8.22
C VAL A 86 -0.16 -1.68 -6.77
N ALA A 87 -0.09 -0.55 -6.06
CA ALA A 87 0.32 -0.53 -4.66
C ALA A 87 -0.69 -1.23 -3.73
N VAL A 88 -2.00 -1.05 -3.97
CA VAL A 88 -3.04 -1.78 -3.24
C VAL A 88 -2.95 -3.28 -3.52
N ALA A 89 -2.81 -3.68 -4.79
CA ALA A 89 -2.62 -5.08 -5.18
C ALA A 89 -1.39 -5.71 -4.50
N HIS A 90 -0.29 -4.97 -4.38
CA HIS A 90 0.90 -5.40 -3.65
C HIS A 90 0.61 -5.62 -2.17
N SER A 91 -0.07 -4.68 -1.50
CA SER A 91 -0.44 -4.82 -0.08
C SER A 91 -1.40 -6.00 0.15
N MET A 92 -2.34 -6.24 -0.77
CA MET A 92 -3.22 -7.41 -0.72
C MET A 92 -2.43 -8.72 -0.82
N LEU A 93 -1.44 -8.79 -1.72
CA LEU A 93 -0.60 -9.98 -1.86
C LEU A 93 0.23 -10.26 -0.60
N ILE A 94 0.78 -9.23 0.03
CA ILE A 94 1.50 -9.36 1.32
C ILE A 94 0.56 -9.90 2.39
N SER A 95 -0.66 -9.36 2.50
CA SER A 95 -1.66 -9.86 3.45
C SER A 95 -1.99 -11.33 3.21
N ILE A 96 -2.19 -11.73 1.95
CA ILE A 96 -2.45 -13.12 1.57
C ILE A 96 -1.27 -14.02 1.94
N TYR A 97 -0.04 -13.57 1.69
CA TYR A 97 1.16 -14.31 2.05
C TYR A 97 1.22 -14.59 3.55
N HIS A 98 1.01 -13.60 4.40
CA HIS A 98 1.03 -13.79 5.86
C HIS A 98 -0.15 -14.64 6.36
N ILE A 99 -1.34 -14.51 5.77
CA ILE A 99 -2.47 -15.40 6.08
C ILE A 99 -2.11 -16.86 5.81
N LEU A 100 -1.49 -17.15 4.66
CA LEU A 100 -1.16 -18.51 4.26
C LEU A 100 0.08 -19.07 4.98
N LYS A 101 1.08 -18.22 5.25
CA LYS A 101 2.33 -18.63 5.89
C LYS A 101 2.21 -18.74 7.40
N ASP A 102 1.65 -17.72 8.02
CA ASP A 102 1.67 -17.51 9.46
C ASP A 102 0.32 -17.88 10.12
N GLY A 103 -0.70 -18.22 9.31
CA GLY A 103 -2.05 -18.56 9.80
C GLY A 103 -2.77 -17.38 10.48
N VAL A 104 -2.34 -16.15 10.23
CA VAL A 104 -2.93 -14.96 10.86
C VAL A 104 -4.25 -14.58 10.22
N ILE A 105 -5.18 -14.05 11.01
CA ILE A 105 -6.46 -13.55 10.52
C ILE A 105 -6.26 -12.13 9.98
N PHE A 106 -6.82 -11.85 8.80
CA PHE A 106 -6.81 -10.50 8.23
C PHE A 106 -7.60 -9.54 9.12
N LYS A 107 -6.95 -8.44 9.52
CA LYS A 107 -7.58 -7.34 10.24
C LYS A 107 -7.49 -6.07 9.40
N ASP A 108 -8.62 -5.52 8.99
CA ASP A 108 -8.65 -4.24 8.29
C ASP A 108 -8.29 -3.11 9.26
N LEU A 109 -7.29 -2.31 8.91
CA LEU A 109 -6.81 -1.19 9.72
C LEU A 109 -7.72 0.05 9.60
N GLY A 110 -8.71 0.01 8.72
CA GLY A 110 -9.71 1.06 8.53
C GLY A 110 -9.23 2.25 7.70
N ALA A 111 -10.20 3.11 7.35
CA ALA A 111 -9.94 4.28 6.50
C ALA A 111 -9.07 5.35 7.18
N ASP A 112 -9.13 5.44 8.51
CA ASP A 112 -8.42 6.47 9.29
C ASP A 112 -6.98 6.10 9.64
N TYR A 113 -6.50 4.93 9.26
CA TYR A 113 -5.16 4.45 9.57
C TYR A 113 -4.07 5.49 9.31
N TYR A 114 -4.05 6.07 8.11
CA TYR A 114 -3.03 7.08 7.76
C TYR A 114 -3.25 8.43 8.46
N ASN A 115 -4.46 8.73 8.93
CA ASN A 115 -4.73 9.92 9.71
C ASN A 115 -4.20 9.78 11.14
N GLN A 116 -4.41 8.61 11.75
CA GLN A 116 -3.92 8.30 13.09
C GLN A 116 -2.39 8.19 13.12
N PHE A 117 -1.80 7.47 12.16
CA PHE A 117 -0.36 7.22 12.10
C PHE A 117 0.50 8.49 11.99
N ASN A 118 -0.02 9.57 11.41
CA ASN A 118 0.71 10.83 11.25
C ASN A 118 0.00 12.01 11.93
N LYS A 119 -0.88 11.77 12.91
CA LYS A 119 -1.73 12.79 13.52
C LYS A 119 -0.89 13.94 14.08
N GLU A 120 0.06 13.65 14.95
CA GLU A 120 0.93 14.65 15.57
C GLU A 120 1.75 15.44 14.54
N ARG A 121 2.35 14.76 13.58
CA ARG A 121 3.10 15.42 12.50
C ARG A 121 2.23 16.36 11.67
N LYS A 122 0.98 15.96 11.37
CA LYS A 122 0.02 16.81 10.66
C LYS A 122 -0.38 18.01 11.52
N ILE A 123 -0.68 17.80 12.80
CA ILE A 123 -1.02 18.88 13.74
C ILE A 123 0.11 19.91 13.77
N ASN A 124 1.36 19.47 13.99
CA ASN A 124 2.51 20.36 14.05
C ASN A 124 2.74 21.09 12.73
N ALA A 125 2.51 20.46 11.59
CA ALA A 125 2.61 21.10 10.28
C ALA A 125 1.53 22.18 10.09
N TYR A 126 0.29 21.95 10.54
CA TYR A 126 -0.79 22.94 10.48
C TYR A 126 -0.54 24.08 11.47
N LEU A 127 -0.09 23.80 12.68
CA LEU A 127 0.27 24.83 13.65
C LEU A 127 1.38 25.75 13.13
N LYS A 128 2.40 25.17 12.47
CA LYS A 128 3.46 25.97 11.84
C LYS A 128 2.92 26.87 10.73
N LYS A 129 1.98 26.38 9.92
CA LYS A 129 1.34 27.19 8.87
C LYS A 129 0.47 28.32 9.45
N LEU A 130 -0.30 28.03 10.49
CA LEU A 130 -1.13 29.03 11.16
C LEU A 130 -0.28 30.14 11.78
N LYS A 131 0.81 29.79 12.46
CA LYS A 131 1.78 30.76 12.99
C LYS A 131 2.39 31.64 11.90
N ALA A 132 2.74 31.05 10.76
CA ALA A 132 3.29 31.79 9.62
C ALA A 132 2.29 32.77 9.00
N LEU A 133 0.98 32.52 9.16
CA LEU A 133 -0.11 33.42 8.75
C LEU A 133 -0.50 34.45 9.83
N GLY A 134 0.24 34.49 10.95
CA GLY A 134 -0.04 35.45 12.05
C GLY A 134 -1.14 34.97 13.00
N TRP A 135 -1.61 33.74 12.91
CA TRP A 135 -2.65 33.20 13.79
C TRP A 135 -2.00 32.52 15.02
N GLU A 136 -2.29 33.04 16.20
CA GLU A 136 -1.95 32.41 17.47
C GLU A 136 -3.04 31.42 17.87
N VAL A 137 -2.68 30.14 17.98
CA VAL A 137 -3.61 29.10 18.43
C VAL A 137 -3.73 29.21 19.94
N PRO A 138 -4.93 29.46 20.48
CA PRO A 138 -5.12 29.48 21.91
C PRO A 138 -4.77 28.09 22.50
N VAL A 139 -3.86 28.06 23.46
CA VAL A 139 -3.52 26.84 24.21
C VAL A 139 -4.72 26.54 25.10
N VAL A 140 -5.58 25.61 24.69
CA VAL A 140 -6.60 25.06 25.58
C VAL A 140 -5.86 24.21 26.59
N ALA A 141 -5.71 24.71 27.80
CA ALA A 141 -5.21 23.93 28.93
C ALA A 141 -6.13 22.71 29.12
N ALA A 142 -5.50 21.51 29.11
CA ALA A 142 -6.18 20.24 29.34
C ALA A 142 -6.49 20.08 30.83
#